data_8a3eb4f18775d74bef08008f21c8adca
#
_entry.id   8a3eb4f18775d74bef08008f21c8adca
#
_cell.length_a   1.000
_cell.length_b   1.000
_cell.length_c   1.000
_cell.angle_alpha   90.00
_cell.angle_beta   90.00
_cell.angle_gamma   90.00
#
_symmetry.space_group_name_H-M   'P 1'
#
loop_
_entity.id
_entity.type
_entity.pdbx_description
1 polymer ?
#
loop_
_entity_poly.entity_id
_entity_poly.type
_entity_poly.pdbx_seq_one_letter_code
_entity_poly.pdbx_strand_id
1 'polypeptide(L)'
;MLRVSGPNASEVKTIANDVKAMMQQDKDLQNIAFDWPDTEPVAQVHIDPDKARLLGINSYAVSLHLQSLLTGTKAGEYYEGNQTIPVTFKLGGNENHNLAALSSLPIQTGNGSYVPLSQIATISMTQEEGIIWHRNMMPTISIHANVGPGVLGNAKTKEIYKSLEEYRQNLPTGYTIELDGAAEKSVTAVKKLLVPIPIMLFVIMTILMFQLKKIALMFMALFTAPLGLIGVVLALNITRTPLGFMAILGVIALSGMIIRNSIILLDQIEIHRAEGQSPREAIINSATLRFRPIMLTAIAAILGMIPLMGSVFWSPLAIAFSGGLLVATVLTLIVLPVMYATWYKVK
;
A
#
# COMPACT_ATOMS: atom_id res chain seq x y z
N MET A 1 -8.67 -3.91 3.23
CA MET A 1 -7.95 -5.05 3.82
C MET A 1 -7.76 -4.82 5.29
N LEU A 2 -8.02 -5.85 6.07
CA LEU A 2 -7.73 -5.94 7.50
C LEU A 2 -6.84 -7.15 7.75
N ARG A 3 -6.03 -7.10 8.78
CA ARG A 3 -5.09 -8.16 9.15
C ARG A 3 -5.34 -8.59 10.58
N VAL A 4 -5.42 -9.89 10.79
CA VAL A 4 -5.51 -10.53 12.10
C VAL A 4 -4.21 -11.27 12.36
N SER A 5 -3.58 -11.04 13.50
CA SER A 5 -2.32 -11.69 13.89
C SER A 5 -2.41 -12.20 15.33
N GLY A 6 -1.75 -13.31 15.61
CA GLY A 6 -1.73 -13.89 16.97
C GLY A 6 -0.85 -15.13 17.07
N PRO A 7 -0.63 -15.66 18.28
CA PRO A 7 0.30 -16.77 18.52
C PRO A 7 -0.22 -18.13 18.01
N ASN A 8 -1.54 -18.32 17.93
CA ASN A 8 -2.14 -19.60 17.51
C ASN A 8 -2.89 -19.45 16.18
N ALA A 9 -2.51 -20.21 15.16
CA ALA A 9 -3.07 -20.13 13.82
C ALA A 9 -4.58 -20.44 13.76
N SER A 10 -5.05 -21.44 14.54
CA SER A 10 -6.48 -21.81 14.56
C SER A 10 -7.35 -20.70 15.17
N GLU A 11 -6.85 -20.04 16.20
CA GLU A 11 -7.54 -18.94 16.87
C GLU A 11 -7.52 -17.66 16.01
N VAL A 12 -6.40 -17.38 15.30
CA VAL A 12 -6.31 -16.34 14.28
C VAL A 12 -7.37 -16.54 13.20
N LYS A 13 -7.57 -17.78 12.74
CA LYS A 13 -8.60 -18.10 11.74
C LYS A 13 -10.01 -17.90 12.28
N THR A 14 -10.26 -18.26 13.55
CA THR A 14 -11.56 -18.04 14.22
C THR A 14 -11.87 -16.53 14.29
N ILE A 15 -10.95 -15.74 14.80
CA ILE A 15 -11.09 -14.26 14.87
C ILE A 15 -11.28 -13.67 13.48
N ALA A 16 -10.54 -14.16 12.47
CA ALA A 16 -10.69 -13.70 11.10
C ALA A 16 -12.07 -14.03 10.52
N ASN A 17 -12.65 -15.18 10.85
CA ASN A 17 -14.02 -15.55 10.46
C ASN A 17 -15.06 -14.63 11.09
N ASP A 18 -14.90 -14.27 12.38
CA ASP A 18 -15.79 -13.32 13.05
C ASP A 18 -15.72 -11.93 12.37
N VAL A 19 -14.51 -11.45 12.10
CA VAL A 19 -14.31 -10.18 11.37
C VAL A 19 -14.91 -10.26 9.97
N LYS A 20 -14.74 -11.37 9.25
CA LYS A 20 -15.35 -11.58 7.93
C LYS A 20 -16.87 -11.53 8.01
N ALA A 21 -17.49 -12.17 9.01
CA ALA A 21 -18.92 -12.16 9.22
C ALA A 21 -19.46 -10.74 9.49
N MET A 22 -18.72 -9.93 10.28
CA MET A 22 -19.06 -8.52 10.49
C MET A 22 -18.92 -7.69 9.20
N MET A 23 -17.88 -7.93 8.42
CA MET A 23 -17.69 -7.26 7.12
C MET A 23 -18.76 -7.63 6.10
N GLN A 24 -19.32 -8.84 6.14
CA GLN A 24 -20.39 -9.30 5.24
C GLN A 24 -21.72 -8.56 5.46
N GLN A 25 -21.93 -7.95 6.61
CA GLN A 25 -23.11 -7.13 6.89
C GLN A 25 -23.10 -5.79 6.13
N ASP A 26 -21.95 -5.39 5.63
CA ASP A 26 -21.76 -4.14 4.90
C ASP A 26 -22.04 -4.34 3.40
N LYS A 27 -23.06 -3.65 2.89
CA LYS A 27 -23.52 -3.77 1.50
C LYS A 27 -22.54 -3.23 0.46
N ASP A 28 -21.61 -2.38 0.89
CA ASP A 28 -20.61 -1.78 0.00
C ASP A 28 -19.43 -2.71 -0.26
N LEU A 29 -19.34 -3.84 0.47
CA LEU A 29 -18.28 -4.80 0.34
C LEU A 29 -18.70 -6.01 -0.49
N GLN A 30 -17.79 -6.44 -1.36
CA GLN A 30 -17.97 -7.59 -2.24
C GLN A 30 -16.73 -8.49 -2.20
N ASN A 31 -16.91 -9.78 -2.51
CA ASN A 31 -15.82 -10.76 -2.63
C ASN A 31 -14.88 -10.77 -1.41
N ILE A 32 -15.45 -10.92 -0.22
CA ILE A 32 -14.67 -10.98 1.02
C ILE A 32 -13.99 -12.35 1.11
N ALA A 33 -12.66 -12.37 1.05
CA ALA A 33 -11.85 -13.58 1.04
C ALA A 33 -10.64 -13.43 1.97
N PHE A 34 -10.04 -14.54 2.33
CA PHE A 34 -8.78 -14.60 3.06
C PHE A 34 -7.60 -14.73 2.08
N ASP A 35 -6.40 -14.35 2.54
CA ASP A 35 -5.14 -14.65 1.86
C ASP A 35 -4.64 -16.07 2.16
N TRP A 36 -5.18 -16.74 3.21
CA TRP A 36 -4.97 -18.14 3.38
C TRP A 36 -5.87 -18.92 2.41
N PRO A 37 -5.35 -19.94 1.72
CA PRO A 37 -6.17 -20.82 0.89
C PRO A 37 -7.16 -21.61 1.76
N ASP A 38 -8.14 -22.20 1.11
CA ASP A 38 -9.00 -23.17 1.76
C ASP A 38 -8.17 -24.37 2.22
N THR A 39 -8.69 -25.07 3.23
CA THR A 39 -8.05 -26.30 3.72
C THR A 39 -7.98 -27.34 2.61
N GLU A 40 -6.84 -27.99 2.50
CA GLU A 40 -6.61 -29.05 1.52
C GLU A 40 -6.80 -30.44 2.15
N PRO A 41 -7.42 -31.39 1.44
CA PRO A 41 -7.52 -32.74 1.91
C PRO A 41 -6.15 -33.41 1.87
N VAL A 42 -5.69 -33.93 3.01
CA VAL A 42 -4.42 -34.65 3.14
C VAL A 42 -4.63 -36.05 3.69
N ALA A 43 -3.85 -36.98 3.19
CA ALA A 43 -3.78 -38.33 3.73
C ALA A 43 -2.76 -38.35 4.89
N GLN A 44 -3.25 -38.36 6.11
CA GLN A 44 -2.41 -38.42 7.30
C GLN A 44 -2.07 -39.85 7.64
N VAL A 45 -0.78 -40.17 7.72
CA VAL A 45 -0.26 -41.49 8.01
C VAL A 45 0.16 -41.57 9.47
N HIS A 46 -0.62 -42.25 10.28
CA HIS A 46 -0.34 -42.50 11.70
C HIS A 46 0.41 -43.83 11.85
N ILE A 47 1.72 -43.73 12.09
CA ILE A 47 2.59 -44.91 12.29
C ILE A 47 2.41 -45.41 13.71
N ASP A 48 2.12 -46.73 13.87
CA ASP A 48 2.11 -47.44 15.16
C ASP A 48 3.56 -47.71 15.58
N PRO A 49 4.07 -47.05 16.63
CA PRO A 49 5.48 -47.15 17.00
C PRO A 49 5.91 -48.51 17.46
N ASP A 50 4.98 -49.30 18.06
CA ASP A 50 5.29 -50.61 18.57
C ASP A 50 5.39 -51.65 17.44
N LYS A 51 4.46 -51.61 16.48
CA LYS A 51 4.51 -52.44 15.27
C LYS A 51 5.74 -52.13 14.40
N ALA A 52 6.04 -50.82 14.22
CA ALA A 52 7.18 -50.39 13.45
C ALA A 52 8.51 -50.86 14.09
N ARG A 53 8.62 -50.76 15.43
CA ARG A 53 9.80 -51.20 16.18
C ARG A 53 10.03 -52.72 16.09
N LEU A 54 8.97 -53.52 16.18
CA LEU A 54 9.06 -54.99 16.03
C LEU A 54 9.62 -55.41 14.67
N LEU A 55 9.37 -54.62 13.64
CA LEU A 55 9.85 -54.85 12.28
C LEU A 55 11.16 -54.11 11.95
N GLY A 56 11.78 -53.47 12.94
CA GLY A 56 13.01 -52.71 12.75
C GLY A 56 12.87 -51.47 11.85
N ILE A 57 11.64 -50.90 11.82
CA ILE A 57 11.33 -49.74 10.99
C ILE A 57 11.21 -48.50 11.89
N ASN A 58 11.76 -47.39 11.48
CA ASN A 58 11.58 -46.06 12.12
C ASN A 58 10.75 -45.12 11.24
N SER A 59 10.18 -44.10 11.84
CA SER A 59 9.33 -43.14 11.13
C SER A 59 10.05 -42.40 10.00
N TYR A 60 11.34 -42.15 10.17
CA TYR A 60 12.17 -41.52 9.13
C TYR A 60 12.29 -42.39 7.89
N ALA A 61 12.53 -43.73 8.08
CA ALA A 61 12.60 -44.66 6.96
C ALA A 61 11.28 -44.75 6.21
N VAL A 62 10.14 -44.76 6.93
CA VAL A 62 8.81 -44.77 6.32
C VAL A 62 8.61 -43.48 5.50
N SER A 63 8.92 -42.31 6.06
CA SER A 63 8.79 -41.02 5.37
C SER A 63 9.63 -40.95 4.12
N LEU A 64 10.90 -41.38 4.20
CA LEU A 64 11.81 -41.39 3.07
C LEU A 64 11.32 -42.34 1.97
N HIS A 65 10.80 -43.50 2.37
CA HIS A 65 10.28 -44.52 1.44
C HIS A 65 9.02 -44.02 0.73
N LEU A 66 8.08 -43.43 1.48
CA LEU A 66 6.88 -42.80 0.91
C LEU A 66 7.22 -41.65 -0.01
N GLN A 67 8.17 -40.79 0.36
CA GLN A 67 8.68 -39.72 -0.50
C GLN A 67 9.24 -40.29 -1.81
N SER A 68 10.06 -41.34 -1.72
CA SER A 68 10.67 -41.96 -2.90
C SER A 68 9.63 -42.55 -3.85
N LEU A 69 8.58 -43.16 -3.30
CA LEU A 69 7.53 -43.80 -4.10
C LEU A 69 6.56 -42.79 -4.71
N LEU A 70 6.15 -41.74 -3.95
CA LEU A 70 5.11 -40.80 -4.35
C LEU A 70 5.66 -39.63 -5.13
N THR A 71 6.71 -38.95 -4.61
CA THR A 71 7.30 -37.77 -5.19
C THR A 71 8.47 -38.12 -6.12
N GLY A 72 9.15 -39.21 -5.78
CA GLY A 72 10.35 -39.68 -6.46
C GLY A 72 11.64 -39.26 -5.77
N THR A 73 12.70 -40.01 -6.06
CA THR A 73 14.05 -39.80 -5.57
C THR A 73 14.95 -39.38 -6.73
N LYS A 74 15.72 -38.31 -6.54
CA LYS A 74 16.73 -37.86 -7.51
C LYS A 74 17.84 -38.92 -7.61
N ALA A 75 17.96 -39.54 -8.75
CA ALA A 75 18.97 -40.58 -9.04
C ALA A 75 20.24 -40.01 -9.66
N GLY A 76 20.17 -38.85 -10.28
CA GLY A 76 21.30 -38.22 -10.92
C GLY A 76 20.95 -36.89 -11.58
N GLU A 77 21.91 -36.32 -12.29
CA GLU A 77 21.71 -35.09 -13.07
C GLU A 77 22.26 -35.34 -14.49
N TYR A 78 21.52 -34.88 -15.46
CA TYR A 78 21.94 -34.78 -16.84
C TYR A 78 22.19 -33.33 -17.20
N TYR A 79 23.33 -33.05 -17.80
CA TYR A 79 23.75 -31.71 -18.20
C TYR A 79 23.59 -31.54 -19.71
N GLU A 80 22.75 -30.59 -20.12
CA GLU A 80 22.53 -30.23 -21.52
C GLU A 80 22.88 -28.74 -21.70
N GLY A 81 24.08 -28.50 -22.26
CA GLY A 81 24.58 -27.12 -22.37
C GLY A 81 24.71 -26.42 -21.02
N ASN A 82 23.86 -25.42 -20.77
CA ASN A 82 23.87 -24.65 -19.50
C ASN A 82 22.69 -25.04 -18.59
N GLN A 83 21.97 -26.12 -18.89
CA GLN A 83 20.84 -26.61 -18.10
C GLN A 83 21.19 -27.90 -17.39
N THR A 84 20.81 -27.95 -16.09
CA THR A 84 20.89 -29.16 -15.29
C THR A 84 19.52 -29.79 -15.21
N ILE A 85 19.37 -31.01 -15.74
CA ILE A 85 18.10 -31.76 -15.77
C ILE A 85 18.19 -32.87 -14.72
N PRO A 86 17.35 -32.84 -13.66
CA PRO A 86 17.36 -33.90 -12.66
C PRO A 86 16.72 -35.17 -13.22
N VAL A 87 17.39 -36.30 -13.02
CA VAL A 87 16.86 -37.63 -13.31
C VAL A 87 16.19 -38.14 -12.02
N THR A 88 14.88 -38.35 -12.06
CA THR A 88 14.07 -38.74 -10.90
C THR A 88 13.44 -40.11 -11.12
N PHE A 89 13.63 -41.03 -10.16
CA PHE A 89 12.88 -42.28 -10.07
C PHE A 89 11.66 -42.12 -9.18
N LYS A 90 10.50 -42.49 -9.69
CA LYS A 90 9.24 -42.56 -8.93
C LYS A 90 8.41 -43.79 -9.33
N LEU A 91 7.46 -44.17 -8.48
CA LEU A 91 6.50 -45.20 -8.84
C LEU A 91 5.63 -44.76 -10.03
N GLY A 92 5.55 -45.56 -11.09
CA GLY A 92 4.78 -45.25 -12.30
C GLY A 92 3.33 -45.70 -12.15
N GLY A 93 2.41 -45.04 -12.90
CA GLY A 93 1.00 -45.41 -13.02
C GLY A 93 0.03 -44.53 -12.24
N ASN A 94 -1.28 -44.77 -12.42
CA ASN A 94 -2.39 -44.10 -11.75
C ASN A 94 -2.56 -44.48 -10.25
N GLU A 95 -1.74 -45.41 -9.76
CA GLU A 95 -1.81 -45.92 -8.40
C GLU A 95 -1.48 -44.88 -7.34
N ASN A 96 -0.73 -43.84 -7.71
CA ASN A 96 -0.33 -42.80 -6.79
C ASN A 96 -1.48 -41.87 -6.32
N HIS A 97 -2.65 -41.96 -6.95
CA HIS A 97 -3.81 -41.12 -6.67
C HIS A 97 -4.93 -41.85 -5.90
N ASN A 98 -4.71 -43.12 -5.56
CA ASN A 98 -5.72 -43.90 -4.86
C ASN A 98 -5.28 -44.22 -3.42
N LEU A 99 -6.12 -43.85 -2.44
CA LEU A 99 -5.88 -44.12 -1.02
C LEU A 99 -5.71 -45.62 -0.73
N ALA A 100 -6.47 -46.45 -1.43
CA ALA A 100 -6.37 -47.90 -1.28
C ALA A 100 -4.99 -48.41 -1.71
N ALA A 101 -4.42 -47.84 -2.76
CA ALA A 101 -3.06 -48.12 -3.22
C ALA A 101 -2.00 -47.69 -2.20
N LEU A 102 -2.24 -46.57 -1.50
CA LEU A 102 -1.31 -46.06 -0.48
C LEU A 102 -1.17 -47.05 0.69
N SER A 103 -2.26 -47.68 1.12
CA SER A 103 -2.23 -48.66 2.22
C SER A 103 -1.49 -49.95 1.87
N SER A 104 -1.42 -50.31 0.60
CA SER A 104 -0.71 -51.47 0.08
C SER A 104 0.75 -51.23 -0.29
N LEU A 105 1.25 -49.99 -0.17
CA LEU A 105 2.64 -49.65 -0.53
C LEU A 105 3.62 -50.52 0.28
N PRO A 106 4.63 -51.15 -0.40
CA PRO A 106 5.61 -51.97 0.27
C PRO A 106 6.62 -51.13 1.02
N ILE A 107 6.76 -51.31 2.32
CA ILE A 107 7.75 -50.69 3.18
C ILE A 107 8.82 -51.71 3.53
N GLN A 108 10.09 -51.36 3.37
CA GLN A 108 11.20 -52.23 3.67
C GLN A 108 11.43 -52.34 5.19
N THR A 109 11.51 -53.53 5.70
CA THR A 109 11.81 -53.82 7.11
C THR A 109 13.31 -53.84 7.38
N GLY A 110 13.71 -53.80 8.66
CA GLY A 110 15.12 -53.80 9.05
C GLY A 110 15.90 -55.04 8.62
N ASN A 111 15.23 -56.16 8.33
CA ASN A 111 15.83 -57.41 7.84
C ASN A 111 15.78 -57.55 6.30
N GLY A 112 15.39 -56.51 5.58
CA GLY A 112 15.33 -56.45 4.11
C GLY A 112 14.06 -57.03 3.48
N SER A 113 13.10 -57.54 4.25
CA SER A 113 11.76 -57.99 3.76
C SER A 113 10.87 -56.76 3.51
N TYR A 114 9.73 -56.99 2.82
CA TYR A 114 8.75 -55.93 2.56
C TYR A 114 7.40 -56.27 3.23
N VAL A 115 6.81 -55.25 3.84
CA VAL A 115 5.47 -55.34 4.43
C VAL A 115 4.60 -54.18 3.91
N PRO A 116 3.28 -54.38 3.76
CA PRO A 116 2.41 -53.30 3.35
C PRO A 116 2.32 -52.22 4.44
N LEU A 117 2.22 -50.92 4.03
CA LEU A 117 2.10 -49.81 4.96
C LEU A 117 0.96 -50.00 5.99
N SER A 118 -0.18 -50.58 5.59
CA SER A 118 -1.31 -50.85 6.45
C SER A 118 -1.01 -51.77 7.65
N GLN A 119 0.10 -52.54 7.62
CA GLN A 119 0.51 -53.38 8.75
C GLN A 119 1.12 -52.56 9.89
N ILE A 120 1.73 -51.39 9.58
CA ILE A 120 2.47 -50.57 10.54
C ILE A 120 1.86 -49.18 10.74
N ALA A 121 0.89 -48.79 9.91
CA ALA A 121 0.30 -47.44 9.96
C ALA A 121 -1.20 -47.48 9.64
N THR A 122 -1.92 -46.51 10.17
CA THR A 122 -3.32 -46.21 9.80
C THR A 122 -3.35 -44.92 8.98
N ILE A 123 -4.10 -44.93 7.89
CA ILE A 123 -4.25 -43.76 7.00
C ILE A 123 -5.64 -43.17 7.23
N SER A 124 -5.71 -41.90 7.56
CA SER A 124 -6.94 -41.13 7.70
C SER A 124 -6.90 -39.89 6.78
N MET A 125 -8.07 -39.58 6.20
CA MET A 125 -8.21 -38.30 5.49
C MET A 125 -8.54 -37.20 6.50
N THR A 126 -7.78 -36.14 6.46
CA THR A 126 -8.02 -34.94 7.25
C THR A 126 -7.90 -33.70 6.36
N GLN A 127 -8.23 -32.54 6.88
CA GLN A 127 -8.04 -31.27 6.20
C GLN A 127 -6.99 -30.48 6.94
N GLU A 128 -6.01 -29.99 6.22
CA GLU A 128 -4.95 -29.13 6.77
C GLU A 128 -4.89 -27.80 6.04
N GLU A 129 -4.39 -26.79 6.74
CA GLU A 129 -4.12 -25.49 6.11
C GLU A 129 -2.94 -25.62 5.13
N GLY A 130 -3.15 -25.27 3.87
CA GLY A 130 -2.11 -25.39 2.84
C GLY A 130 -0.94 -24.46 3.09
N ILE A 131 -1.23 -23.16 3.32
CA ILE A 131 -0.24 -22.11 3.58
C ILE A 131 -0.67 -21.26 4.76
N ILE A 132 0.20 -21.13 5.74
CA ILE A 132 0.03 -20.22 6.88
C ILE A 132 1.03 -19.09 6.75
N TRP A 133 0.55 -17.88 6.48
CA TRP A 133 1.42 -16.71 6.44
C TRP A 133 1.82 -16.24 7.84
N HIS A 134 3.08 -15.84 7.97
CA HIS A 134 3.62 -15.29 9.21
C HIS A 134 4.10 -13.86 8.99
N ARG A 135 3.82 -12.98 9.96
CA ARG A 135 4.39 -11.64 10.04
C ARG A 135 4.94 -11.43 11.44
N ASN A 136 6.19 -10.96 11.53
CA ASN A 136 6.90 -10.83 12.80
C ASN A 136 6.87 -12.13 13.62
N MET A 137 7.05 -13.27 12.95
CA MET A 137 7.05 -14.63 13.51
C MET A 137 5.69 -15.11 14.07
N MET A 138 4.61 -14.34 13.88
CA MET A 138 3.25 -14.74 14.30
C MET A 138 2.39 -15.12 13.09
N PRO A 139 1.57 -16.18 13.19
CA PRO A 139 0.54 -16.49 12.22
C PRO A 139 -0.32 -15.24 11.93
N THR A 140 -0.56 -14.97 10.67
CA THR A 140 -1.25 -13.76 10.25
C THR A 140 -2.13 -14.04 9.05
N ILE A 141 -3.40 -13.65 9.14
CA ILE A 141 -4.37 -13.77 8.05
C ILE A 141 -4.86 -12.39 7.63
N SER A 142 -4.85 -12.11 6.33
CA SER A 142 -5.38 -10.87 5.78
C SER A 142 -6.75 -11.10 5.14
N ILE A 143 -7.71 -10.25 5.49
CA ILE A 143 -9.07 -10.27 4.97
C ILE A 143 -9.18 -9.24 3.86
N HIS A 144 -9.39 -9.69 2.63
CA HIS A 144 -9.56 -8.85 1.46
C HIS A 144 -11.04 -8.63 1.17
N ALA A 145 -11.37 -7.44 0.68
CA ALA A 145 -12.69 -7.15 0.14
C ALA A 145 -12.57 -6.16 -1.01
N ASN A 146 -13.43 -6.29 -2.00
CA ASN A 146 -13.63 -5.29 -3.02
C ASN A 146 -14.69 -4.31 -2.55
N VAL A 147 -14.58 -3.05 -2.95
CA VAL A 147 -15.59 -2.02 -2.69
C VAL A 147 -16.43 -1.78 -3.94
N GLY A 148 -17.71 -1.46 -3.75
CA GLY A 148 -18.61 -1.12 -4.84
C GLY A 148 -18.18 0.15 -5.61
N PRO A 149 -18.76 0.38 -6.81
CA PRO A 149 -18.48 1.57 -7.61
C PRO A 149 -18.75 2.86 -6.82
N GLY A 150 -17.81 3.80 -6.87
CA GLY A 150 -17.94 5.10 -6.19
C GLY A 150 -17.58 5.09 -4.69
N VAL A 151 -17.27 3.94 -4.10
CA VAL A 151 -16.82 3.82 -2.71
C VAL A 151 -15.31 3.87 -2.62
N LEU A 152 -14.80 4.67 -1.70
CA LEU A 152 -13.36 4.83 -1.48
C LEU A 152 -12.83 3.72 -0.55
N GLY A 153 -12.06 2.78 -1.09
CA GLY A 153 -11.54 1.64 -0.33
C GLY A 153 -10.81 2.02 0.96
N ASN A 154 -9.96 3.06 0.94
CA ASN A 154 -9.25 3.50 2.14
C ASN A 154 -10.18 4.12 3.21
N ALA A 155 -11.20 4.87 2.79
CA ALA A 155 -12.19 5.44 3.71
C ALA A 155 -13.04 4.33 4.32
N LYS A 156 -13.52 3.41 3.48
CA LYS A 156 -14.33 2.26 3.91
C LYS A 156 -13.56 1.33 4.85
N THR A 157 -12.27 1.07 4.55
CA THR A 157 -11.42 0.25 5.45
C THR A 157 -11.28 0.90 6.83
N LYS A 158 -11.13 2.23 6.90
CA LYS A 158 -11.06 2.95 8.18
C LYS A 158 -12.40 2.94 8.93
N GLU A 159 -13.52 3.05 8.22
CA GLU A 159 -14.86 2.96 8.78
C GLU A 159 -15.08 1.60 9.43
N ILE A 160 -14.82 0.51 8.71
CA ILE A 160 -14.92 -0.86 9.24
C ILE A 160 -13.95 -1.07 10.41
N TYR A 161 -12.71 -0.59 10.30
CA TYR A 161 -11.74 -0.70 11.39
C TYR A 161 -12.22 0.00 12.66
N LYS A 162 -12.94 1.11 12.52
CA LYS A 162 -13.57 1.83 13.64
C LYS A 162 -14.80 1.08 14.18
N SER A 163 -15.62 0.48 13.34
CA SER A 163 -16.77 -0.32 13.81
C SER A 163 -16.36 -1.58 14.57
N LEU A 164 -15.15 -2.08 14.34
CA LEU A 164 -14.56 -3.21 15.06
C LEU A 164 -13.90 -2.81 16.39
N GLU A 165 -14.01 -1.55 16.84
CA GLU A 165 -13.30 -1.06 18.03
C GLU A 165 -13.66 -1.85 19.30
N GLU A 166 -14.95 -2.10 19.54
CA GLU A 166 -15.43 -2.88 20.70
C GLU A 166 -14.94 -4.32 20.65
N TYR A 167 -14.99 -4.95 19.47
CA TYR A 167 -14.48 -6.30 19.27
C TYR A 167 -12.97 -6.39 19.50
N ARG A 168 -12.21 -5.39 19.03
CA ARG A 168 -10.75 -5.31 19.20
C ARG A 168 -10.32 -5.15 20.66
N GLN A 169 -11.09 -4.41 21.46
CA GLN A 169 -10.81 -4.23 22.88
C GLN A 169 -11.05 -5.51 23.70
N ASN A 170 -11.90 -6.40 23.20
CA ASN A 170 -12.24 -7.66 23.85
C ASN A 170 -11.42 -8.85 23.31
N LEU A 171 -10.42 -8.63 22.46
CA LEU A 171 -9.57 -9.70 21.94
C LEU A 171 -8.71 -10.31 23.06
N PRO A 172 -8.42 -11.61 22.99
CA PRO A 172 -7.47 -12.27 23.88
C PRO A 172 -6.09 -11.61 23.80
N THR A 173 -5.33 -11.69 24.90
CA THR A 173 -3.97 -11.14 24.95
C THR A 173 -3.08 -11.76 23.87
N GLY A 174 -2.39 -10.93 23.10
CA GLY A 174 -1.49 -11.36 22.02
C GLY A 174 -2.13 -11.42 20.63
N TYR A 175 -3.45 -11.20 20.52
CA TYR A 175 -4.13 -11.08 19.23
C TYR A 175 -4.37 -9.62 18.85
N THR A 176 -4.19 -9.30 17.57
CA THR A 176 -4.35 -7.94 17.05
C THR A 176 -5.12 -7.94 15.74
N ILE A 177 -5.93 -6.89 15.55
CA ILE A 177 -6.53 -6.57 14.25
C ILE A 177 -5.97 -5.22 13.82
N GLU A 178 -5.36 -5.17 12.64
CA GLU A 178 -4.70 -3.98 12.10
C GLU A 178 -5.22 -3.64 10.71
N LEU A 179 -5.00 -2.39 10.30
CA LEU A 179 -5.18 -1.98 8.91
C LEU A 179 -4.11 -2.65 8.04
N ASP A 180 -4.51 -3.13 6.85
CA ASP A 180 -3.62 -3.76 5.89
C ASP A 180 -3.74 -3.16 4.49
N GLY A 181 -2.80 -3.53 3.61
CA GLY A 181 -2.79 -3.16 2.21
C GLY A 181 -2.66 -1.66 1.95
N ALA A 182 -3.50 -1.13 1.06
CA ALA A 182 -3.44 0.27 0.66
C ALA A 182 -3.72 1.25 1.81
N ALA A 183 -4.56 0.87 2.78
CA ALA A 183 -4.88 1.72 3.94
C ALA A 183 -3.67 1.86 4.87
N GLU A 184 -2.98 0.77 5.22
CA GLU A 184 -1.75 0.79 6.01
C GLU A 184 -0.65 1.60 5.31
N LYS A 185 -0.42 1.30 4.02
CA LYS A 185 0.60 2.00 3.22
C LYS A 185 0.34 3.50 3.12
N SER A 186 -0.91 3.92 2.93
CA SER A 186 -1.27 5.34 2.88
C SER A 186 -1.01 6.05 4.22
N VAL A 187 -1.42 5.45 5.34
CA VAL A 187 -1.18 6.03 6.67
C VAL A 187 0.31 6.14 6.97
N THR A 188 1.06 5.09 6.68
CA THR A 188 2.51 5.05 6.89
C THR A 188 3.23 6.07 6.00
N ALA A 189 2.82 6.19 4.74
CA ALA A 189 3.39 7.16 3.80
C ALA A 189 3.14 8.61 4.25
N VAL A 190 1.92 8.93 4.67
CA VAL A 190 1.58 10.27 5.21
C VAL A 190 2.39 10.57 6.48
N LYS A 191 2.51 9.62 7.41
CA LYS A 191 3.35 9.81 8.63
C LYS A 191 4.81 10.08 8.26
N LYS A 192 5.38 9.34 7.29
CA LYS A 192 6.75 9.56 6.82
C LYS A 192 6.94 10.90 6.11
N LEU A 193 5.90 11.44 5.46
CA LEU A 193 5.95 12.79 4.87
C LEU A 193 5.94 13.90 5.92
N LEU A 194 5.26 13.71 7.05
CA LEU A 194 5.17 14.74 8.09
C LEU A 194 6.53 15.05 8.74
N VAL A 195 7.44 14.07 8.81
CA VAL A 195 8.75 14.24 9.45
C VAL A 195 9.65 15.26 8.71
N PRO A 196 9.82 15.23 7.37
CA PRO A 196 10.65 16.20 6.66
C PRO A 196 9.99 17.58 6.43
N ILE A 197 8.68 17.74 6.63
CA ILE A 197 7.97 19.00 6.38
C ILE A 197 8.55 20.18 7.19
N PRO A 198 8.81 20.08 8.51
CA PRO A 198 9.40 21.18 9.26
C PRO A 198 10.79 21.60 8.73
N ILE A 199 11.62 20.62 8.37
CA ILE A 199 12.95 20.86 7.79
C ILE A 199 12.81 21.57 6.44
N MET A 200 11.90 21.07 5.60
CA MET A 200 11.61 21.68 4.29
C MET A 200 11.13 23.13 4.43
N LEU A 201 10.21 23.40 5.36
CA LEU A 201 9.73 24.75 5.63
C LEU A 201 10.86 25.67 6.10
N PHE A 202 11.72 25.19 7.00
CA PHE A 202 12.88 25.96 7.46
C PHE A 202 13.83 26.31 6.29
N VAL A 203 14.14 25.34 5.44
CA VAL A 203 14.99 25.56 4.24
C VAL A 203 14.33 26.55 3.29
N ILE A 204 13.02 26.40 3.01
CA ILE A 204 12.27 27.34 2.17
C ILE A 204 12.32 28.75 2.76
N MET A 205 12.04 28.91 4.06
CA MET A 205 12.10 30.23 4.72
C MET A 205 13.50 30.86 4.62
N THR A 206 14.54 30.05 4.79
CA THR A 206 15.93 30.51 4.68
C THR A 206 16.22 31.02 3.26
N ILE A 207 15.86 30.24 2.23
CA ILE A 207 16.06 30.65 0.82
C ILE A 207 15.24 31.91 0.51
N LEU A 208 13.99 31.95 0.95
CA LEU A 208 13.13 33.16 0.76
C LEU A 208 13.72 34.39 1.42
N MET A 209 14.30 34.23 2.61
CA MET A 209 14.93 35.36 3.30
C MET A 209 16.18 35.90 2.55
N PHE A 210 17.00 35.00 2.01
CA PHE A 210 18.13 35.38 1.18
C PHE A 210 17.69 36.12 -0.09
N GLN A 211 16.61 35.69 -0.75
CA GLN A 211 16.11 36.28 -1.99
C GLN A 211 15.41 37.63 -1.76
N LEU A 212 14.46 37.66 -0.83
CA LEU A 212 13.59 38.83 -0.64
C LEU A 212 14.14 39.87 0.36
N LYS A 213 15.13 39.50 1.16
CA LYS A 213 15.81 40.35 2.16
C LYS A 213 14.89 41.10 3.15
N LYS A 214 13.58 40.78 3.17
CA LYS A 214 12.56 41.38 4.02
C LYS A 214 11.63 40.31 4.59
N ILE A 215 11.50 40.23 5.90
CA ILE A 215 10.66 39.26 6.59
C ILE A 215 9.18 39.36 6.15
N ALA A 216 8.68 40.60 5.95
CA ALA A 216 7.30 40.81 5.52
C ALA A 216 7.01 40.18 4.15
N LEU A 217 7.92 40.32 3.18
CA LEU A 217 7.77 39.76 1.84
C LEU A 217 7.85 38.21 1.87
N MET A 218 8.73 37.68 2.72
CA MET A 218 8.82 36.21 2.95
C MET A 218 7.48 35.63 3.44
N PHE A 219 6.88 36.26 4.44
CA PHE A 219 5.57 35.83 4.92
C PHE A 219 4.46 36.00 3.89
N MET A 220 4.46 37.09 3.12
CA MET A 220 3.51 37.31 2.01
C MET A 220 3.61 36.17 0.99
N ALA A 221 4.82 35.78 0.58
CA ALA A 221 5.02 34.67 -0.35
C ALA A 221 4.52 33.34 0.23
N LEU A 222 4.77 33.05 1.51
CA LEU A 222 4.29 31.84 2.17
C LEU A 222 2.76 31.81 2.30
N PHE A 223 2.13 32.93 2.62
CA PHE A 223 0.66 33.00 2.77
C PHE A 223 -0.10 32.84 1.45
N THR A 224 0.57 32.92 0.30
CA THR A 224 -0.08 32.61 -0.98
C THR A 224 -0.23 31.11 -1.22
N ALA A 225 0.59 30.25 -0.62
CA ALA A 225 0.53 28.81 -0.83
C ALA A 225 -0.83 28.20 -0.47
N PRO A 226 -1.48 28.54 0.66
CA PRO A 226 -2.82 28.06 1.00
C PRO A 226 -3.92 28.43 0.00
N LEU A 227 -3.75 29.49 -0.81
CA LEU A 227 -4.73 29.86 -1.83
C LEU A 227 -4.94 28.75 -2.86
N GLY A 228 -3.92 27.96 -3.10
CA GLY A 228 -4.02 26.78 -3.98
C GLY A 228 -4.98 25.72 -3.49
N LEU A 229 -5.18 25.60 -2.17
CA LEU A 229 -6.10 24.60 -1.61
C LEU A 229 -7.55 24.82 -2.07
N ILE A 230 -7.95 26.08 -2.32
CA ILE A 230 -9.28 26.39 -2.87
C ILE A 230 -9.47 25.67 -4.20
N GLY A 231 -8.51 25.82 -5.11
CA GLY A 231 -8.56 25.15 -6.42
C GLY A 231 -8.46 23.63 -6.33
N VAL A 232 -7.65 23.12 -5.40
CA VAL A 232 -7.54 21.67 -5.13
C VAL A 232 -8.88 21.10 -4.70
N VAL A 233 -9.52 21.72 -3.69
CA VAL A 233 -10.82 21.26 -3.17
C VAL A 233 -11.88 21.29 -4.26
N LEU A 234 -11.95 22.37 -5.04
CA LEU A 234 -12.90 22.48 -6.14
C LEU A 234 -12.66 21.40 -7.20
N ALA A 235 -11.42 21.20 -7.65
CA ALA A 235 -11.11 20.21 -8.68
C ALA A 235 -11.39 18.77 -8.23
N LEU A 236 -11.00 18.42 -7.00
CA LEU A 236 -11.26 17.09 -6.45
C LEU A 236 -12.76 16.81 -6.25
N ASN A 237 -13.54 17.82 -5.83
CA ASN A 237 -14.99 17.67 -5.70
C ASN A 237 -15.69 17.51 -7.06
N ILE A 238 -15.33 18.31 -8.06
CA ILE A 238 -15.91 18.24 -9.41
C ILE A 238 -15.63 16.86 -10.04
N THR A 239 -14.41 16.36 -9.89
CA THR A 239 -14.00 15.07 -10.46
C THR A 239 -14.36 13.88 -9.56
N ARG A 240 -14.93 14.12 -8.37
CA ARG A 240 -15.20 13.10 -7.35
C ARG A 240 -13.97 12.27 -6.99
N THR A 241 -12.79 12.88 -7.08
CA THR A 241 -11.52 12.22 -6.78
C THR A 241 -11.20 12.35 -5.30
N PRO A 242 -10.79 11.26 -4.62
CA PRO A 242 -10.51 11.31 -3.18
C PRO A 242 -9.22 12.07 -2.87
N LEU A 243 -9.21 12.75 -1.72
CA LEU A 243 -8.00 13.32 -1.14
C LEU A 243 -7.14 12.19 -0.53
N GLY A 244 -6.44 11.45 -1.38
CA GLY A 244 -5.51 10.40 -0.98
C GLY A 244 -4.05 10.87 -0.94
N PHE A 245 -3.13 9.94 -0.69
CA PHE A 245 -1.69 10.21 -0.65
C PHE A 245 -1.17 10.93 -1.91
N MET A 246 -1.62 10.50 -3.10
CA MET A 246 -1.20 11.12 -4.37
C MET A 246 -1.70 12.56 -4.50
N ALA A 247 -2.92 12.86 -4.06
CA ALA A 247 -3.44 14.23 -4.05
C ALA A 247 -2.64 15.13 -3.10
N ILE A 248 -2.21 14.61 -1.92
CA ILE A 248 -1.35 15.34 -0.98
C ILE A 248 0.00 15.69 -1.62
N LEU A 249 0.61 14.76 -2.36
CA LEU A 249 1.84 15.06 -3.13
C LEU A 249 1.61 16.16 -4.17
N GLY A 250 0.45 16.14 -4.85
CA GLY A 250 0.04 17.22 -5.76
C GLY A 250 -0.06 18.58 -5.07
N VAL A 251 -0.62 18.62 -3.85
CA VAL A 251 -0.70 19.85 -3.04
C VAL A 251 0.69 20.38 -2.65
N ILE A 252 1.61 19.49 -2.27
CA ILE A 252 2.99 19.90 -1.92
C ILE A 252 3.71 20.48 -3.14
N ALA A 253 3.63 19.82 -4.30
CA ALA A 253 4.21 20.31 -5.55
C ALA A 253 3.60 21.66 -5.98
N LEU A 254 2.28 21.77 -5.88
CA LEU A 254 1.53 23.00 -6.13
C LEU A 254 2.01 24.17 -5.25
N SER A 255 2.20 23.91 -3.95
CA SER A 255 2.65 24.94 -3.01
C SER A 255 4.00 25.54 -3.43
N GLY A 256 4.93 24.70 -3.89
CA GLY A 256 6.21 25.17 -4.44
C GLY A 256 6.05 26.06 -5.67
N MET A 257 5.14 25.72 -6.59
CA MET A 257 4.86 26.53 -7.79
C MET A 257 4.24 27.89 -7.44
N ILE A 258 3.31 27.92 -6.47
CA ILE A 258 2.67 29.16 -6.03
C ILE A 258 3.70 30.09 -5.37
N ILE A 259 4.51 29.56 -4.45
CA ILE A 259 5.57 30.33 -3.77
C ILE A 259 6.54 30.91 -4.80
N ARG A 260 6.97 30.11 -5.80
CA ARG A 260 7.83 30.58 -6.89
C ARG A 260 7.21 31.75 -7.65
N ASN A 261 5.94 31.67 -8.04
CA ASN A 261 5.25 32.73 -8.75
C ASN A 261 5.15 34.02 -7.89
N SER A 262 4.91 33.83 -6.58
CA SER A 262 4.83 34.92 -5.62
C SER A 262 6.18 35.65 -5.44
N ILE A 263 7.28 34.89 -5.36
CA ILE A 263 8.64 35.46 -5.29
C ILE A 263 8.92 36.32 -6.50
N ILE A 264 8.66 35.79 -7.72
CA ILE A 264 8.91 36.48 -8.98
C ILE A 264 8.13 37.81 -9.05
N LEU A 265 6.89 37.83 -8.55
CA LEU A 265 6.08 39.05 -8.55
C LEU A 265 6.55 40.04 -7.49
N LEU A 266 6.85 39.59 -6.26
CA LEU A 266 7.35 40.46 -5.19
C LEU A 266 8.72 41.09 -5.51
N ASP A 267 9.63 40.29 -6.06
CA ASP A 267 10.95 40.74 -6.50
C ASP A 267 10.83 41.84 -7.59
N GLN A 268 9.92 41.64 -8.55
CA GLN A 268 9.66 42.64 -9.57
C GLN A 268 9.11 43.97 -9.01
N ILE A 269 8.23 43.87 -7.99
CA ILE A 269 7.71 45.09 -7.33
C ILE A 269 8.85 45.85 -6.64
N GLU A 270 9.76 45.17 -5.96
CA GLU A 270 10.90 45.79 -5.30
C GLU A 270 11.90 46.39 -6.30
N ILE A 271 12.10 45.75 -7.48
CA ILE A 271 12.92 46.31 -8.57
C ILE A 271 12.33 47.63 -9.05
N HIS A 272 11.04 47.67 -9.41
CA HIS A 272 10.41 48.90 -9.88
C HIS A 272 10.41 50.03 -8.81
N ARG A 273 10.29 49.65 -7.53
CA ARG A 273 10.43 50.61 -6.42
C ARG A 273 11.86 51.15 -6.29
N ALA A 274 12.87 50.32 -6.51
CA ALA A 274 14.27 50.72 -6.49
C ALA A 274 14.61 51.66 -7.68
N GLU A 275 13.91 51.49 -8.80
CA GLU A 275 13.98 52.36 -9.98
C GLU A 275 13.28 53.72 -9.80
N GLY A 276 12.67 53.97 -8.63
CA GLY A 276 12.04 55.23 -8.29
C GLY A 276 10.57 55.37 -8.68
N GLN A 277 9.91 54.29 -9.11
CA GLN A 277 8.46 54.32 -9.39
C GLN A 277 7.66 54.54 -8.12
N SER A 278 6.51 55.18 -8.23
CA SER A 278 5.58 55.30 -7.11
C SER A 278 5.12 53.90 -6.66
N PRO A 279 4.84 53.68 -5.37
CA PRO A 279 4.45 52.35 -4.89
C PRO A 279 3.25 51.76 -5.65
N ARG A 280 2.29 52.56 -6.04
CA ARG A 280 1.10 52.13 -6.81
C ARG A 280 1.47 51.72 -8.23
N GLU A 281 2.27 52.52 -8.91
CA GLU A 281 2.77 52.23 -10.28
C GLU A 281 3.64 50.96 -10.28
N ALA A 282 4.55 50.85 -9.31
CA ALA A 282 5.40 49.67 -9.17
C ALA A 282 4.59 48.35 -9.05
N ILE A 283 3.50 48.37 -8.28
CA ILE A 283 2.62 47.21 -8.11
C ILE A 283 1.91 46.87 -9.43
N ILE A 284 1.27 47.86 -10.08
CA ILE A 284 0.51 47.69 -11.32
C ILE A 284 1.41 47.24 -12.47
N ASN A 285 2.52 47.93 -12.66
CA ASN A 285 3.47 47.63 -13.73
C ASN A 285 4.08 46.22 -13.54
N SER A 286 4.43 45.82 -12.32
CA SER A 286 4.96 44.50 -12.02
C SER A 286 3.92 43.40 -12.27
N ALA A 287 2.69 43.61 -11.83
CA ALA A 287 1.61 42.66 -12.07
C ALA A 287 1.34 42.48 -13.58
N THR A 288 1.30 43.59 -14.33
CA THR A 288 1.08 43.55 -15.77
C THR A 288 2.25 42.88 -16.53
N LEU A 289 3.49 43.22 -16.17
CA LEU A 289 4.68 42.64 -16.79
C LEU A 289 4.80 41.11 -16.54
N ARG A 290 4.48 40.68 -15.33
CA ARG A 290 4.62 39.29 -14.92
C ARG A 290 3.37 38.44 -15.22
N PHE A 291 2.25 39.03 -15.58
CA PHE A 291 1.02 38.33 -15.91
C PHE A 291 1.25 37.27 -17.00
N ARG A 292 1.79 37.65 -18.14
CA ARG A 292 1.99 36.75 -19.28
C ARG A 292 2.96 35.59 -18.98
N PRO A 293 4.16 35.79 -18.42
CA PRO A 293 5.06 34.71 -18.06
C PRO A 293 4.47 33.75 -17.02
N ILE A 294 3.79 34.24 -15.98
CA ILE A 294 3.17 33.42 -14.94
C ILE A 294 2.04 32.56 -15.52
N MET A 295 1.18 33.15 -16.35
CA MET A 295 0.10 32.42 -17.03
C MET A 295 0.64 31.35 -17.98
N LEU A 296 1.66 31.64 -18.76
CA LEU A 296 2.26 30.66 -19.68
C LEU A 296 2.89 29.50 -18.95
N THR A 297 3.60 29.71 -17.84
CA THR A 297 4.20 28.64 -17.04
C THR A 297 3.13 27.80 -16.37
N ALA A 298 2.04 28.40 -15.89
CA ALA A 298 0.92 27.66 -15.31
C ALA A 298 0.21 26.78 -16.36
N ILE A 299 -0.09 27.34 -17.54
CA ILE A 299 -0.72 26.59 -18.63
C ILE A 299 0.19 25.44 -19.08
N ALA A 300 1.49 25.68 -19.28
CA ALA A 300 2.43 24.63 -19.66
C ALA A 300 2.51 23.51 -18.63
N ALA A 301 2.52 23.84 -17.33
CA ALA A 301 2.51 22.85 -16.27
C ALA A 301 1.20 22.02 -16.23
N ILE A 302 0.04 22.68 -16.42
CA ILE A 302 -1.27 22.00 -16.49
C ILE A 302 -1.31 21.06 -17.70
N LEU A 303 -0.89 21.54 -18.88
CA LEU A 303 -0.84 20.69 -20.09
C LEU A 303 0.07 19.47 -19.91
N GLY A 304 1.21 19.63 -19.21
CA GLY A 304 2.12 18.54 -18.86
C GLY A 304 1.49 17.48 -17.93
N MET A 305 0.47 17.86 -17.16
CA MET A 305 -0.25 16.93 -16.26
C MET A 305 -1.40 16.19 -16.93
N ILE A 306 -1.90 16.65 -18.10
CA ILE A 306 -3.04 16.01 -18.79
C ILE A 306 -2.84 14.50 -19.04
N PRO A 307 -1.68 14.04 -19.54
CA PRO A 307 -1.48 12.60 -19.75
C PRO A 307 -1.60 11.75 -18.49
N LEU A 308 -1.26 12.32 -17.33
CA LEU A 308 -1.33 11.64 -16.03
C LEU A 308 -2.77 11.51 -15.50
N MET A 309 -3.69 12.37 -15.95
CA MET A 309 -5.10 12.33 -15.54
C MET A 309 -5.80 11.03 -15.99
N GLY A 310 -5.34 10.37 -17.04
CA GLY A 310 -5.85 9.07 -17.50
C GLY A 310 -5.38 7.87 -16.67
N SER A 311 -4.39 8.03 -15.79
CA SER A 311 -3.85 6.97 -14.95
C SER A 311 -4.60 6.86 -13.63
N VAL A 312 -5.11 5.66 -13.29
CA VAL A 312 -5.81 5.41 -12.02
C VAL A 312 -4.96 5.82 -10.80
N PHE A 313 -3.64 5.62 -10.87
CA PHE A 313 -2.72 5.90 -9.77
C PHE A 313 -2.34 7.38 -9.68
N TRP A 314 -1.98 8.02 -10.82
CA TRP A 314 -1.47 9.39 -10.87
C TRP A 314 -2.55 10.46 -11.00
N SER A 315 -3.78 10.08 -11.40
CA SER A 315 -4.90 11.01 -11.63
C SER A 315 -5.16 11.94 -10.43
N PRO A 316 -5.22 11.48 -9.17
CA PRO A 316 -5.48 12.38 -8.04
C PRO A 316 -4.41 13.47 -7.86
N LEU A 317 -3.15 13.15 -8.14
CA LEU A 317 -2.04 14.11 -8.12
C LEU A 317 -2.22 15.16 -9.24
N ALA A 318 -2.46 14.69 -10.47
CA ALA A 318 -2.58 15.56 -11.64
C ALA A 318 -3.79 16.51 -11.52
N ILE A 319 -4.93 16.02 -11.04
CA ILE A 319 -6.14 16.82 -10.83
C ILE A 319 -5.93 17.86 -9.73
N ALA A 320 -5.39 17.45 -8.56
CA ALA A 320 -5.12 18.34 -7.45
C ALA A 320 -4.13 19.45 -7.85
N PHE A 321 -3.04 19.08 -8.53
CA PHE A 321 -2.04 20.03 -9.00
C PHE A 321 -2.61 20.99 -10.04
N SER A 322 -3.26 20.50 -11.08
CA SER A 322 -3.76 21.32 -12.19
C SER A 322 -4.90 22.24 -11.77
N GLY A 323 -5.88 21.72 -11.04
CA GLY A 323 -6.99 22.53 -10.54
C GLY A 323 -6.54 23.55 -9.50
N GLY A 324 -5.64 23.14 -8.61
CA GLY A 324 -5.02 24.06 -7.65
C GLY A 324 -4.22 25.16 -8.33
N LEU A 325 -3.39 24.82 -9.32
CA LEU A 325 -2.54 25.79 -10.04
C LEU A 325 -3.36 26.79 -10.83
N LEU A 326 -4.43 26.35 -11.50
CA LEU A 326 -5.31 27.23 -12.26
C LEU A 326 -5.93 28.32 -11.37
N VAL A 327 -6.55 27.92 -10.26
CA VAL A 327 -7.19 28.86 -9.34
C VAL A 327 -6.15 29.71 -8.60
N ALA A 328 -5.08 29.07 -8.11
CA ALA A 328 -4.03 29.79 -7.39
C ALA A 328 -3.32 30.83 -8.25
N THR A 329 -3.09 30.56 -9.54
CA THR A 329 -2.43 31.52 -10.43
C THR A 329 -3.25 32.80 -10.54
N VAL A 330 -4.57 32.68 -10.75
CA VAL A 330 -5.47 33.82 -10.80
C VAL A 330 -5.51 34.57 -9.46
N LEU A 331 -5.70 33.81 -8.37
CA LEU A 331 -5.77 34.39 -7.02
C LEU A 331 -4.45 35.09 -6.63
N THR A 332 -3.30 34.49 -6.91
CA THR A 332 -2.00 35.07 -6.57
C THR A 332 -1.78 36.39 -7.29
N LEU A 333 -2.15 36.50 -8.57
CA LEU A 333 -2.03 37.73 -9.36
C LEU A 333 -2.92 38.87 -8.85
N ILE A 334 -4.00 38.55 -8.11
CA ILE A 334 -4.91 39.55 -7.52
C ILE A 334 -4.57 39.79 -6.05
N VAL A 335 -4.50 38.72 -5.27
CA VAL A 335 -4.40 38.79 -3.80
C VAL A 335 -3.01 39.32 -3.37
N LEU A 336 -1.94 38.86 -4.01
CA LEU A 336 -0.59 39.28 -3.62
C LEU A 336 -0.32 40.77 -3.79
N PRO A 337 -0.67 41.42 -4.92
CA PRO A 337 -0.61 42.87 -5.06
C PRO A 337 -1.46 43.61 -4.01
N VAL A 338 -2.66 43.13 -3.73
CA VAL A 338 -3.54 43.70 -2.70
C VAL A 338 -2.93 43.57 -1.30
N MET A 339 -2.38 42.41 -0.97
CA MET A 339 -1.67 42.17 0.31
C MET A 339 -0.47 43.13 0.45
N TYR A 340 0.31 43.30 -0.63
CA TYR A 340 1.44 44.21 -0.63
C TYR A 340 0.97 45.65 -0.42
N ALA A 341 -0.05 46.12 -1.18
CA ALA A 341 -0.61 47.46 -1.06
C ALA A 341 -1.16 47.75 0.35
N THR A 342 -1.88 46.79 0.92
CA THR A 342 -2.45 46.91 2.27
C THR A 342 -1.37 46.99 3.35
N TRP A 343 -0.34 46.16 3.25
CA TRP A 343 0.76 46.11 4.23
C TRP A 343 1.57 47.40 4.23
N TYR A 344 1.89 47.90 3.06
CA TYR A 344 2.67 49.13 2.90
C TYR A 344 1.80 50.41 2.86
N LYS A 345 0.48 50.27 3.16
CA LYS A 345 -0.49 51.39 3.18
C LYS A 345 -0.42 52.26 1.93
N VAL A 346 -0.28 51.65 0.77
CA VAL A 346 -0.28 52.33 -0.53
C VAL A 346 -1.68 52.85 -0.82
N LYS A 347 -1.83 54.18 -0.98
CA LYS A 347 -3.09 54.81 -1.35
C LYS A 347 -3.27 54.91 -2.87
#